data_6b3770cd2f3e60e76bef245509c1393b
#
_entry.id   6b3770cd2f3e60e76bef245509c1393b
#
_cell.length_a   1.000
_cell.length_b   1.000
_cell.length_c   1.000
_cell.angle_alpha   90.00
_cell.angle_beta   90.00
_cell.angle_gamma   90.00
#
_symmetry.space_group_name_H-M   'P 1'
#
loop_
_entity.id
_entity.type
_entity.pdbx_description
1 polymer ?
#
loop_
_entity_poly.entity_id
_entity_poly.type
_entity_poly.pdbx_seq_one_letter_code
_entity_poly.pdbx_strand_id
1 'polypeptide(L)'
;MKVSMRRLMALAMAGTMTLMAGCSQASSSATGSSDTQSVSGESGAEKTASGDKTVIEYWHCNAETQGGLVVDDLVKKFNEENDHIEVVAKYNPDMYKGLMQNLQAEAATGNTPALVQIGWAFLDYFSNNFDYVAPQDAIDKFDSEDANFLTDNFLPNVLDLAVNSNGEQVGVPYSLSSPVLYINKDLLKEAGLSEDGPETWQEVQKFAETVKEKTGKYGFYMQEPADFWAQQALVESAGADMLTADASGKKKASFATEDGIAAMQMMQDMVKDGSALHVSWEEGCQSFIDGNCAMLYTTIARRASVQKGAQFDVATVKSPLWNDKERKVPAGGCFLAITAQSDEQIQAAWEFEKYLYSVESMAAWTEGTGYVPPRKDVAEAENGLKDFLAENTMMNAAIEQMDGVVSWTAFPGDAGLEAEQLLLDMRDQILGGQVSAKDGMTSTQDAINQLLDAQ
;
A
#
# COMPACT_ATOMS: atom_id res chain seq x y z
N MET A 1 -21.62 -28.17 14.74
CA MET A 1 -21.41 -29.31 13.82
C MET A 1 -22.49 -29.27 12.73
N LYS A 2 -22.24 -28.52 11.65
CA LYS A 2 -22.97 -28.60 10.37
C LYS A 2 -22.01 -28.19 9.28
N VAL A 3 -21.41 -29.15 8.63
CA VAL A 3 -20.53 -28.98 7.45
C VAL A 3 -21.45 -28.71 6.25
N SER A 4 -21.24 -27.58 5.59
CA SER A 4 -21.91 -27.23 4.33
C SER A 4 -20.91 -27.37 3.18
N MET A 5 -21.03 -28.48 2.49
CA MET A 5 -20.26 -28.80 1.28
C MET A 5 -20.88 -28.06 0.07
N ARG A 6 -20.25 -27.03 -0.43
CA ARG A 6 -20.60 -26.39 -1.71
C ARG A 6 -19.65 -26.86 -2.81
N ARG A 7 -20.25 -27.36 -3.87
CA ARG A 7 -19.63 -28.08 -5.00
C ARG A 7 -18.95 -27.10 -5.98
N LEU A 8 -17.69 -27.40 -6.32
CA LEU A 8 -17.00 -26.85 -7.49
C LEU A 8 -17.73 -27.25 -8.78
N MET A 9 -18.01 -26.28 -9.65
CA MET A 9 -18.25 -26.48 -11.08
C MET A 9 -17.05 -25.93 -11.85
N ALA A 10 -16.22 -26.84 -12.38
CA ALA A 10 -15.17 -26.49 -13.34
C ALA A 10 -15.77 -26.50 -14.76
N LEU A 11 -15.68 -25.36 -15.47
CA LEU A 11 -15.92 -25.28 -16.90
C LEU A 11 -14.57 -25.41 -17.63
N ALA A 12 -14.40 -26.52 -18.35
CA ALA A 12 -13.30 -26.73 -19.27
C ALA A 12 -13.61 -26.06 -20.62
N MET A 13 -12.82 -25.09 -21.05
CA MET A 13 -12.76 -24.62 -22.43
C MET A 13 -11.49 -25.17 -23.09
N ALA A 14 -11.67 -26.08 -23.99
CA ALA A 14 -10.65 -26.60 -24.89
C ALA A 14 -10.51 -25.64 -26.09
N GLY A 15 -9.37 -24.97 -26.20
CA GLY A 15 -8.99 -24.16 -27.38
C GLY A 15 -7.89 -24.84 -28.18
N THR A 16 -8.21 -25.18 -29.44
CA THR A 16 -7.41 -25.86 -30.43
C THR A 16 -6.26 -24.96 -30.94
N MET A 17 -5.01 -25.37 -30.78
CA MET A 17 -3.87 -24.75 -31.46
C MET A 17 -3.59 -25.45 -32.81
N THR A 18 -3.63 -24.68 -33.87
CA THR A 18 -3.23 -25.08 -35.21
C THR A 18 -1.75 -24.77 -35.44
N LEU A 19 -0.96 -25.79 -35.69
CA LEU A 19 0.44 -25.71 -36.15
C LEU A 19 0.52 -25.22 -37.60
N MET A 20 1.32 -24.18 -37.87
CA MET A 20 1.87 -23.93 -39.20
C MET A 20 3.38 -24.00 -39.16
N ALA A 21 3.92 -25.00 -39.82
CA ALA A 21 5.33 -25.15 -40.14
C ALA A 21 5.67 -24.35 -41.39
N GLY A 22 6.77 -23.61 -41.37
CA GLY A 22 7.35 -22.93 -42.52
C GLY A 22 8.88 -23.01 -42.48
N CYS A 23 9.47 -23.87 -43.29
CA CYS A 23 10.90 -23.98 -43.53
C CYS A 23 11.41 -22.85 -44.42
N SER A 24 12.59 -22.30 -44.16
CA SER A 24 13.54 -21.94 -45.21
C SER A 24 14.97 -21.87 -44.68
N GLN A 25 15.87 -22.34 -45.53
CA GLN A 25 17.25 -22.78 -45.34
C GLN A 25 18.31 -21.69 -45.61
N ALA A 26 19.46 -21.90 -44.95
CA ALA A 26 20.85 -21.72 -45.37
C ALA A 26 21.45 -20.31 -45.24
N SER A 27 22.69 -20.07 -44.79
CA SER A 27 23.91 -20.90 -44.77
C SER A 27 25.04 -20.17 -44.01
N SER A 28 25.89 -20.97 -43.36
CA SER A 28 27.38 -20.90 -43.20
C SER A 28 28.00 -19.68 -42.49
N SER A 29 28.88 -19.75 -41.53
CA SER A 29 29.99 -20.60 -41.15
C SER A 29 30.78 -19.92 -40.04
N ALA A 30 31.29 -20.62 -39.10
CA ALA A 30 32.62 -20.77 -38.58
C ALA A 30 32.80 -20.59 -37.06
N THR A 31 33.10 -21.73 -36.48
CA THR A 31 34.11 -22.05 -35.44
C THR A 31 34.25 -21.18 -34.17
N GLY A 32 34.03 -21.85 -33.04
CA GLY A 32 34.49 -21.47 -31.73
C GLY A 32 33.97 -22.43 -30.68
N SER A 33 34.80 -23.43 -30.30
CA SER A 33 34.53 -24.41 -29.25
C SER A 33 34.44 -23.74 -27.89
N SER A 34 33.45 -24.09 -27.11
CA SER A 34 33.55 -24.18 -25.65
C SER A 34 32.47 -25.09 -25.10
N ASP A 35 32.87 -26.00 -24.28
CA ASP A 35 32.14 -27.09 -23.64
C ASP A 35 30.85 -26.64 -22.98
N THR A 36 29.75 -27.31 -23.37
CA THR A 36 28.49 -27.23 -22.65
C THR A 36 28.34 -28.53 -21.87
N GLN A 37 28.63 -28.49 -20.57
CA GLN A 37 28.16 -29.50 -19.63
C GLN A 37 26.65 -29.31 -19.44
N SER A 38 25.90 -30.31 -19.89
CA SER A 38 24.50 -30.50 -19.53
C SER A 38 24.40 -30.91 -18.08
N VAL A 39 23.89 -30.01 -17.23
CA VAL A 39 23.45 -30.35 -15.87
C VAL A 39 21.96 -30.65 -15.94
N SER A 40 21.63 -31.92 -15.92
CA SER A 40 20.31 -32.40 -15.58
C SER A 40 20.08 -32.16 -14.08
N GLY A 41 19.29 -31.12 -13.74
CA GLY A 41 18.88 -30.84 -12.39
C GLY A 41 17.72 -31.74 -11.99
N GLU A 42 18.00 -32.78 -11.24
CA GLU A 42 17.05 -33.43 -10.39
C GLU A 42 16.70 -32.45 -9.25
N SER A 43 15.42 -32.08 -9.19
CA SER A 43 14.84 -31.40 -8.04
C SER A 43 14.73 -32.39 -6.88
N GLY A 44 15.77 -32.48 -6.11
CA GLY A 44 15.81 -33.10 -4.81
C GLY A 44 16.18 -32.02 -3.80
N ALA A 45 15.20 -31.53 -3.04
CA ALA A 45 15.48 -30.70 -1.88
C ALA A 45 16.24 -31.55 -0.87
N GLU A 46 17.56 -31.43 -0.85
CA GLU A 46 18.37 -31.92 0.28
C GLU A 46 18.07 -31.02 1.50
N LYS A 47 17.31 -31.58 2.45
CA LYS A 47 17.26 -31.10 3.82
C LYS A 47 18.67 -31.24 4.41
N THR A 48 19.44 -30.18 4.43
CA THR A 48 20.59 -30.07 5.32
C THR A 48 20.07 -29.86 6.74
N ALA A 49 20.17 -30.89 7.55
CA ALA A 49 19.90 -30.87 8.98
C ALA A 49 20.94 -29.98 9.69
N SER A 50 20.60 -28.73 9.88
CA SER A 50 21.05 -27.89 10.98
C SER A 50 19.86 -27.83 11.95
N GLY A 51 20.03 -28.23 13.19
CA GLY A 51 19.03 -28.52 14.22
C GLY A 51 17.64 -27.94 13.99
N ASP A 52 16.61 -28.70 14.31
CA ASP A 52 15.17 -28.53 13.99
C ASP A 52 14.60 -27.12 14.18
N LYS A 53 14.96 -26.14 13.31
CA LYS A 53 14.30 -24.85 13.29
C LYS A 53 12.96 -24.93 12.54
N THR A 54 11.91 -24.30 13.08
CA THR A 54 10.65 -24.07 12.36
C THR A 54 10.89 -22.99 11.31
N VAL A 55 10.78 -23.35 10.02
CA VAL A 55 10.95 -22.41 8.90
C VAL A 55 9.59 -21.84 8.52
N ILE A 56 9.49 -20.52 8.46
CA ILE A 56 8.27 -19.81 8.03
C ILE A 56 8.57 -18.82 6.91
N GLU A 57 7.63 -18.65 5.98
CA GLU A 57 7.67 -17.57 4.98
C GLU A 57 6.95 -16.32 5.51
N TYR A 58 7.59 -15.17 5.33
CA TYR A 58 7.01 -13.84 5.53
C TYR A 58 6.90 -13.13 4.18
N TRP A 59 5.67 -12.85 3.73
CA TRP A 59 5.43 -12.17 2.47
C TRP A 59 5.19 -10.68 2.66
N HIS A 60 5.94 -9.87 1.89
CA HIS A 60 5.86 -8.41 1.92
C HIS A 60 5.85 -7.82 0.51
N CYS A 61 5.38 -6.57 0.37
CA CYS A 61 5.36 -5.84 -0.90
C CYS A 61 6.41 -4.71 -0.97
N ASN A 62 7.35 -4.66 -0.04
CA ASN A 62 8.33 -3.59 0.05
C ASN A 62 9.49 -3.83 -0.93
N ALA A 63 9.59 -3.00 -1.99
CA ALA A 63 10.76 -2.95 -2.84
C ALA A 63 11.97 -2.39 -2.08
N GLU A 64 13.19 -2.62 -2.58
CA GLU A 64 14.42 -2.09 -1.97
C GLU A 64 14.35 -0.58 -1.69
N THR A 65 13.77 0.19 -2.62
CA THR A 65 13.58 1.64 -2.50
C THR A 65 12.45 2.06 -1.54
N GLN A 66 11.67 1.09 -1.03
CA GLN A 66 10.51 1.29 -0.17
C GLN A 66 10.54 0.43 1.09
N GLY A 67 11.70 0.25 1.69
CA GLY A 67 11.85 -0.47 2.94
C GLY A 67 12.19 -1.95 2.81
N GLY A 68 12.40 -2.49 1.60
CA GLY A 68 12.83 -3.88 1.41
C GLY A 68 14.14 -4.19 2.10
N LEU A 69 15.11 -3.27 2.05
CA LEU A 69 16.39 -3.42 2.77
C LEU A 69 16.19 -3.47 4.30
N VAL A 70 15.22 -2.73 4.83
CA VAL A 70 14.90 -2.78 6.26
C VAL A 70 14.24 -4.11 6.63
N VAL A 71 13.38 -4.65 5.77
CA VAL A 71 12.82 -6.01 5.96
C VAL A 71 13.94 -7.03 6.03
N ASP A 72 14.88 -6.98 5.08
CA ASP A 72 16.02 -7.91 5.03
C ASP A 72 16.89 -7.82 6.31
N ASP A 73 17.15 -6.61 6.80
CA ASP A 73 17.94 -6.38 8.01
C ASP A 73 17.19 -6.88 9.27
N LEU A 74 15.88 -6.64 9.39
CA LEU A 74 15.06 -7.11 10.51
C LEU A 74 14.97 -8.65 10.52
N VAL A 75 14.71 -9.27 9.37
CA VAL A 75 14.65 -10.73 9.24
C VAL A 75 16.00 -11.35 9.56
N LYS A 76 17.09 -10.78 9.04
CA LYS A 76 18.44 -11.26 9.32
C LYS A 76 18.74 -11.21 10.83
N LYS A 77 18.45 -10.07 11.49
CA LYS A 77 18.67 -9.90 12.92
C LYS A 77 17.86 -10.90 13.73
N PHE A 78 16.56 -11.09 13.42
CA PHE A 78 15.74 -12.09 14.08
C PHE A 78 16.32 -13.49 13.94
N ASN A 79 16.72 -13.88 12.73
CA ASN A 79 17.29 -15.20 12.45
C ASN A 79 18.63 -15.46 13.16
N GLU A 80 19.43 -14.39 13.39
CA GLU A 80 20.70 -14.45 14.14
C GLU A 80 20.45 -14.59 15.67
N GLU A 81 19.36 -13.99 16.17
CA GLU A 81 19.02 -13.98 17.60
C GLU A 81 18.10 -15.15 18.00
N ASN A 82 17.50 -15.89 17.04
CA ASN A 82 16.57 -16.98 17.27
C ASN A 82 17.14 -18.35 16.85
N ASP A 83 17.25 -19.24 17.83
CA ASP A 83 17.79 -20.60 17.59
C ASP A 83 16.74 -21.61 17.13
N HIS A 84 15.44 -21.29 17.22
CA HIS A 84 14.33 -22.21 17.00
C HIS A 84 13.49 -21.90 15.75
N ILE A 85 13.56 -20.66 15.25
CA ILE A 85 12.79 -20.19 14.10
C ILE A 85 13.75 -19.68 13.02
N GLU A 86 13.40 -19.90 11.77
CA GLU A 86 14.03 -19.28 10.61
C GLU A 86 12.93 -18.63 9.75
N VAL A 87 13.04 -17.33 9.54
CA VAL A 87 12.14 -16.55 8.70
C VAL A 87 12.76 -16.35 7.33
N VAL A 88 11.99 -16.65 6.28
CA VAL A 88 12.34 -16.39 4.88
C VAL A 88 11.45 -15.28 4.36
N ALA A 89 11.99 -14.08 4.17
CA ALA A 89 11.25 -12.98 3.57
C ALA A 89 11.07 -13.20 2.06
N LYS A 90 9.86 -12.94 1.56
CA LYS A 90 9.52 -13.04 0.14
C LYS A 90 8.90 -11.74 -0.36
N TYR A 91 9.64 -11.03 -1.19
CA TYR A 91 9.12 -9.83 -1.85
C TYR A 91 8.10 -10.18 -2.93
N ASN A 92 6.97 -9.46 -2.93
CA ASN A 92 5.93 -9.54 -3.95
C ASN A 92 5.80 -8.18 -4.64
N PRO A 93 6.01 -8.10 -5.97
CA PRO A 93 5.91 -6.84 -6.72
C PRO A 93 4.47 -6.34 -6.82
N ASP A 94 4.31 -5.12 -7.35
CA ASP A 94 3.03 -4.45 -7.59
C ASP A 94 2.22 -4.17 -6.31
N MET A 95 2.94 -3.85 -5.23
CA MET A 95 2.38 -3.44 -3.95
C MET A 95 1.38 -4.47 -3.40
N TYR A 96 0.43 -4.02 -2.58
CA TYR A 96 -0.56 -4.90 -1.94
C TYR A 96 -1.47 -5.64 -2.93
N LYS A 97 -1.77 -5.05 -4.10
CA LYS A 97 -2.58 -5.70 -5.14
C LYS A 97 -1.86 -6.90 -5.74
N GLY A 98 -0.59 -6.74 -6.10
CA GLY A 98 0.22 -7.84 -6.62
C GLY A 98 0.41 -8.94 -5.60
N LEU A 99 0.67 -8.56 -4.34
CA LEU A 99 0.77 -9.52 -3.23
C LEU A 99 -0.54 -10.31 -3.06
N MET A 100 -1.71 -9.66 -3.07
CA MET A 100 -3.01 -10.33 -2.98
C MET A 100 -3.27 -11.30 -4.14
N GLN A 101 -2.89 -10.94 -5.35
CA GLN A 101 -3.01 -11.82 -6.52
C GLN A 101 -2.11 -13.06 -6.38
N ASN A 102 -0.88 -12.89 -5.91
CA ASN A 102 0.04 -13.99 -5.64
C ASN A 102 -0.48 -14.88 -4.50
N LEU A 103 -0.99 -14.28 -3.42
CA LEU A 103 -1.58 -15.02 -2.31
C LEU A 103 -2.77 -15.86 -2.75
N GLN A 104 -3.65 -15.31 -3.59
CA GLN A 104 -4.78 -16.03 -4.17
C GLN A 104 -4.33 -17.24 -5.02
N ALA A 105 -3.27 -17.08 -5.81
CA ALA A 105 -2.72 -18.16 -6.62
C ALA A 105 -2.14 -19.30 -5.78
N GLU A 106 -1.38 -18.97 -4.72
CA GLU A 106 -0.76 -19.95 -3.84
C GLU A 106 -1.78 -20.61 -2.89
N ALA A 107 -2.75 -19.88 -2.39
CA ALA A 107 -3.83 -20.43 -1.55
C ALA A 107 -4.63 -21.53 -2.30
N ALA A 108 -4.80 -21.38 -3.62
CA ALA A 108 -5.46 -22.40 -4.44
C ALA A 108 -4.68 -23.73 -4.50
N THR A 109 -3.38 -23.72 -4.19
CA THR A 109 -2.52 -24.91 -4.12
C THR A 109 -2.27 -25.41 -2.67
N GLY A 110 -2.77 -24.67 -1.68
CA GLY A 110 -2.59 -24.97 -0.25
C GLY A 110 -1.22 -24.51 0.31
N ASN A 111 -0.52 -23.62 -0.37
CA ASN A 111 0.81 -23.12 -0.01
C ASN A 111 0.73 -21.64 0.42
N THR A 112 0.00 -21.34 1.49
CA THR A 112 0.00 -19.96 2.03
C THR A 112 1.27 -19.70 2.87
N PRO A 113 1.80 -18.44 2.86
CA PRO A 113 2.87 -18.07 3.80
C PRO A 113 2.39 -18.18 5.25
N ALA A 114 3.31 -18.14 6.20
CA ALA A 114 2.91 -18.12 7.61
C ALA A 114 2.47 -16.72 8.08
N LEU A 115 3.13 -15.68 7.57
CA LEU A 115 2.84 -14.28 7.88
C LEU A 115 2.81 -13.46 6.59
N VAL A 116 1.85 -12.55 6.46
CA VAL A 116 1.66 -11.78 5.24
C VAL A 116 1.24 -10.34 5.53
N GLN A 117 1.76 -9.39 4.74
CA GLN A 117 1.31 -8.00 4.74
C GLN A 117 0.04 -7.85 3.91
N ILE A 118 -1.02 -7.35 4.50
CA ILE A 118 -2.29 -7.08 3.81
C ILE A 118 -2.55 -5.58 3.83
N GLY A 119 -2.66 -4.96 2.65
CA GLY A 119 -3.04 -3.56 2.54
C GLY A 119 -4.47 -3.31 3.01
N TRP A 120 -4.72 -2.17 3.63
CA TRP A 120 -6.03 -1.83 4.22
C TRP A 120 -7.20 -1.98 3.25
N ALA A 121 -7.02 -1.63 1.98
CA ALA A 121 -8.05 -1.76 0.94
C ALA A 121 -8.52 -3.20 0.69
N PHE A 122 -7.74 -4.20 1.12
CA PHE A 122 -8.05 -5.62 0.93
C PHE A 122 -8.52 -6.34 2.19
N LEU A 123 -8.79 -5.61 3.27
CA LEU A 123 -9.18 -6.20 4.56
C LEU A 123 -10.41 -7.13 4.45
N ASP A 124 -11.51 -6.64 3.92
CA ASP A 124 -12.74 -7.43 3.77
C ASP A 124 -12.57 -8.56 2.74
N TYR A 125 -11.91 -8.28 1.60
CA TYR A 125 -11.61 -9.32 0.61
C TYR A 125 -10.74 -10.44 1.20
N PHE A 126 -9.68 -10.08 1.93
CA PHE A 126 -8.82 -11.06 2.58
C PHE A 126 -9.58 -11.90 3.60
N SER A 127 -10.28 -11.26 4.53
CA SER A 127 -10.99 -11.97 5.60
C SER A 127 -12.14 -12.86 5.10
N ASN A 128 -12.69 -12.59 3.93
CA ASN A 128 -13.74 -13.43 3.32
C ASN A 128 -13.20 -14.60 2.50
N ASN A 129 -11.98 -14.53 1.99
CA ASN A 129 -11.45 -15.48 1.01
C ASN A 129 -10.29 -16.33 1.52
N PHE A 130 -9.69 -15.98 2.65
CA PHE A 130 -8.51 -16.68 3.18
C PHE A 130 -8.72 -17.08 4.64
N ASP A 131 -8.15 -18.23 5.00
CA ASP A 131 -8.05 -18.64 6.40
C ASP A 131 -6.97 -17.79 7.07
N TYR A 132 -7.26 -17.28 8.26
CA TYR A 132 -6.33 -16.52 9.10
C TYR A 132 -6.54 -16.86 10.58
N VAL A 133 -5.53 -16.55 11.38
CA VAL A 133 -5.60 -16.66 12.84
C VAL A 133 -5.80 -15.26 13.41
N ALA A 134 -6.87 -15.07 14.18
CA ALA A 134 -7.07 -13.80 14.87
C ALA A 134 -5.89 -13.57 15.86
N PRO A 135 -5.34 -12.35 15.93
CA PRO A 135 -4.17 -12.07 16.78
C PRO A 135 -4.37 -12.49 18.24
N GLN A 136 -5.55 -12.25 18.81
CA GLN A 136 -5.83 -12.63 20.19
C GLN A 136 -5.84 -14.15 20.39
N ASP A 137 -6.28 -14.94 19.38
CA ASP A 137 -6.25 -16.40 19.46
C ASP A 137 -4.81 -16.94 19.50
N ALA A 138 -3.89 -16.31 18.73
CA ALA A 138 -2.46 -16.63 18.78
C ALA A 138 -1.84 -16.26 20.14
N ILE A 139 -2.16 -15.08 20.68
CA ILE A 139 -1.71 -14.63 21.99
C ILE A 139 -2.21 -15.56 23.09
N ASP A 140 -3.51 -15.84 23.14
CA ASP A 140 -4.12 -16.67 24.17
C ASP A 140 -3.52 -18.07 24.20
N LYS A 141 -3.13 -18.58 23.03
CA LYS A 141 -2.61 -19.95 22.88
C LYS A 141 -1.11 -20.05 23.15
N PHE A 142 -0.32 -19.09 22.65
CA PHE A 142 1.14 -19.20 22.62
C PHE A 142 1.89 -18.14 23.45
N ASP A 143 1.19 -17.08 23.89
CA ASP A 143 1.79 -15.95 24.59
C ASP A 143 0.87 -15.40 25.69
N SER A 144 0.19 -16.32 26.41
CA SER A 144 -0.81 -15.98 27.42
C SER A 144 -0.28 -15.14 28.60
N GLU A 145 1.04 -15.08 28.78
CA GLU A 145 1.69 -14.20 29.78
C GLU A 145 1.59 -12.73 29.38
N ASP A 146 1.44 -12.42 28.08
CA ASP A 146 1.26 -11.08 27.52
C ASP A 146 -0.13 -10.91 26.89
N ALA A 147 -1.17 -11.43 27.56
CA ALA A 147 -2.55 -11.46 27.07
C ALA A 147 -3.12 -10.10 26.63
N ASN A 148 -2.58 -9.01 27.17
CA ASN A 148 -3.00 -7.64 26.87
C ASN A 148 -2.10 -6.94 25.83
N PHE A 149 -1.21 -7.67 25.14
CA PHE A 149 -0.23 -7.09 24.23
C PHE A 149 -0.85 -6.05 23.28
N LEU A 150 -1.98 -6.35 22.67
CA LEU A 150 -2.64 -5.43 21.73
C LEU A 150 -3.10 -4.15 22.42
N THR A 151 -3.86 -4.26 23.50
CA THR A 151 -4.45 -3.08 24.19
C THR A 151 -3.41 -2.26 24.92
N ASP A 152 -2.33 -2.87 25.39
CA ASP A 152 -1.25 -2.17 26.09
C ASP A 152 -0.35 -1.39 25.14
N ASN A 153 -0.19 -1.84 23.90
CA ASN A 153 0.75 -1.26 22.94
C ASN A 153 0.12 -0.41 21.84
N PHE A 154 -1.15 -0.57 21.54
CA PHE A 154 -1.81 0.12 20.43
C PHE A 154 -2.96 1.01 20.93
N LEU A 155 -3.30 2.04 20.15
CA LEU A 155 -4.51 2.83 20.38
C LEU A 155 -5.72 2.08 19.79
N PRO A 156 -6.91 2.17 20.41
CA PRO A 156 -8.10 1.48 19.90
C PRO A 156 -8.42 1.82 18.45
N ASN A 157 -8.40 3.09 18.07
CA ASN A 157 -8.66 3.53 16.69
C ASN A 157 -7.62 3.02 15.68
N VAL A 158 -6.41 2.72 16.12
CA VAL A 158 -5.38 2.10 15.27
C VAL A 158 -5.66 0.61 15.09
N LEU A 159 -6.03 -0.11 16.15
CA LEU A 159 -6.46 -1.51 16.04
C LEU A 159 -7.68 -1.67 15.14
N ASP A 160 -8.64 -0.74 15.25
CA ASP A 160 -9.88 -0.74 14.44
C ASP A 160 -9.60 -0.71 12.91
N LEU A 161 -8.42 -0.23 12.47
CA LEU A 161 -8.04 -0.27 11.06
C LEU A 161 -7.95 -1.70 10.50
N ALA A 162 -7.70 -2.70 11.33
CA ALA A 162 -7.63 -4.11 10.95
C ALA A 162 -8.85 -4.92 11.42
N VAL A 163 -9.97 -4.26 11.71
CA VAL A 163 -11.26 -4.88 12.02
C VAL A 163 -12.13 -4.91 10.76
N ASN A 164 -12.54 -6.12 10.35
CA ASN A 164 -13.35 -6.29 9.15
C ASN A 164 -14.82 -5.86 9.34
N SER A 165 -15.61 -5.91 8.28
CA SER A 165 -17.04 -5.54 8.30
C SER A 165 -17.91 -6.37 9.26
N ASN A 166 -17.40 -7.53 9.71
CA ASN A 166 -18.09 -8.39 10.69
C ASN A 166 -17.71 -8.05 12.14
N GLY A 167 -16.80 -7.11 12.36
CA GLY A 167 -16.30 -6.73 13.69
C GLY A 167 -15.20 -7.64 14.22
N GLU A 168 -14.50 -8.39 13.36
CA GLU A 168 -13.42 -9.31 13.73
C GLU A 168 -12.06 -8.65 13.51
N GLN A 169 -11.15 -8.77 14.48
CA GLN A 169 -9.76 -8.36 14.34
C GLN A 169 -9.01 -9.35 13.45
N VAL A 170 -8.67 -8.96 12.24
CA VAL A 170 -8.09 -9.85 11.20
C VAL A 170 -6.57 -9.94 11.31
N GLY A 171 -5.93 -8.92 11.81
CA GLY A 171 -4.48 -8.85 11.99
C GLY A 171 -4.08 -7.67 12.86
N VAL A 172 -2.79 -7.38 12.93
CA VAL A 172 -2.26 -6.26 13.73
C VAL A 172 -1.72 -5.17 12.79
N PRO A 173 -2.10 -3.88 12.97
CA PRO A 173 -1.55 -2.76 12.22
C PRO A 173 -0.02 -2.73 12.25
N TYR A 174 0.64 -2.68 11.08
CA TYR A 174 2.11 -2.70 10.99
C TYR A 174 2.69 -1.44 10.35
N SER A 175 2.32 -1.17 9.12
CA SER A 175 2.77 0.03 8.42
C SER A 175 1.64 1.05 8.41
N LEU A 176 1.89 2.22 8.95
CA LEU A 176 0.92 3.30 8.99
C LEU A 176 1.51 4.52 8.27
N SER A 177 0.89 4.93 7.17
CA SER A 177 1.27 6.15 6.46
C SER A 177 0.05 7.01 6.20
N SER A 178 0.31 8.26 5.89
CA SER A 178 -0.69 9.18 5.36
C SER A 178 -0.13 9.94 4.18
N PRO A 179 -0.98 10.41 3.25
CA PRO A 179 -0.53 11.30 2.20
C PRO A 179 -0.12 12.63 2.78
N VAL A 180 1.01 13.16 2.31
CA VAL A 180 1.50 14.50 2.61
C VAL A 180 1.82 15.24 1.33
N LEU A 181 1.90 16.55 1.39
CA LEU A 181 2.37 17.35 0.27
C LEU A 181 3.84 17.72 0.46
N TYR A 182 4.72 17.15 -0.36
CA TYR A 182 6.11 17.59 -0.46
C TYR A 182 6.17 18.85 -1.31
N ILE A 183 6.97 19.82 -0.88
CA ILE A 183 7.13 21.10 -1.59
C ILE A 183 8.61 21.37 -1.87
N ASN A 184 8.90 21.82 -3.08
CA ASN A 184 10.17 22.37 -3.50
C ASN A 184 10.15 23.89 -3.23
N LYS A 185 10.71 24.30 -2.08
CA LYS A 185 10.69 25.69 -1.62
C LYS A 185 11.40 26.62 -2.58
N ASP A 186 12.50 26.18 -3.18
CA ASP A 186 13.26 26.97 -4.15
C ASP A 186 12.42 27.27 -5.39
N LEU A 187 11.68 26.28 -5.89
CA LEU A 187 10.84 26.45 -7.08
C LEU A 187 9.58 27.28 -6.78
N LEU A 188 8.99 27.14 -5.59
CA LEU A 188 7.90 28.01 -5.14
C LEU A 188 8.36 29.46 -5.03
N LYS A 189 9.54 29.72 -4.46
CA LYS A 189 10.15 31.03 -4.37
C LYS A 189 10.45 31.62 -5.75
N GLU A 190 10.99 30.83 -6.68
CA GLU A 190 11.24 31.25 -8.07
C GLU A 190 9.93 31.70 -8.74
N ALA A 191 8.83 31.02 -8.47
CA ALA A 191 7.50 31.38 -8.96
C ALA A 191 6.86 32.59 -8.23
N GLY A 192 7.48 33.09 -7.15
CA GLY A 192 6.96 34.16 -6.31
C GLY A 192 5.83 33.74 -5.37
N LEU A 193 5.81 32.46 -5.00
CA LEU A 193 4.83 31.86 -4.09
C LEU A 193 5.39 31.72 -2.67
N SER A 194 4.51 31.44 -1.68
CA SER A 194 4.93 31.18 -0.31
C SER A 194 5.75 29.89 -0.23
N GLU A 195 6.88 29.94 0.49
CA GLU A 195 7.73 28.81 0.80
C GLU A 195 7.12 27.90 1.88
N ASP A 196 6.02 28.31 2.53
CA ASP A 196 5.25 27.49 3.48
C ASP A 196 4.32 26.48 2.78
N GLY A 197 4.14 26.63 1.46
CA GLY A 197 3.26 25.81 0.65
C GLY A 197 1.79 26.22 0.72
N PRO A 198 0.90 25.50 0.00
CA PRO A 198 -0.54 25.74 0.00
C PRO A 198 -1.22 25.03 1.20
N GLU A 199 -2.28 25.62 1.75
CA GLU A 199 -3.11 25.05 2.82
C GLU A 199 -4.34 24.33 2.27
N THR A 200 -4.83 24.74 1.08
CA THR A 200 -6.04 24.19 0.48
C THR A 200 -5.79 23.64 -0.93
N TRP A 201 -6.65 22.72 -1.37
CA TRP A 201 -6.60 22.18 -2.75
C TRP A 201 -6.78 23.25 -3.82
N GLN A 202 -7.57 24.29 -3.51
CA GLN A 202 -7.74 25.43 -4.41
C GLN A 202 -6.43 26.24 -4.53
N GLU A 203 -5.66 26.33 -3.45
CA GLU A 203 -4.32 26.93 -3.50
C GLU A 203 -3.31 26.04 -4.22
N VAL A 204 -3.41 24.68 -4.07
CA VAL A 204 -2.58 23.74 -4.85
C VAL A 204 -2.76 23.98 -6.34
N GLN A 205 -4.02 24.08 -6.82
CA GLN A 205 -4.30 24.39 -8.23
C GLN A 205 -3.69 25.72 -8.64
N LYS A 206 -3.92 26.78 -7.89
CA LYS A 206 -3.38 28.11 -8.18
C LYS A 206 -1.86 28.12 -8.17
N PHE A 207 -1.22 27.41 -7.23
CA PHE A 207 0.24 27.30 -7.16
C PHE A 207 0.77 26.57 -8.39
N ALA A 208 0.12 25.47 -8.76
CA ALA A 208 0.50 24.67 -9.93
C ALA A 208 0.46 25.49 -11.22
N GLU A 209 -0.63 26.21 -11.46
CA GLU A 209 -0.78 27.11 -12.61
C GLU A 209 0.29 28.23 -12.61
N THR A 210 0.56 28.82 -11.42
CA THR A 210 1.56 29.89 -11.28
C THR A 210 2.98 29.39 -11.55
N VAL A 211 3.36 28.22 -11.01
CA VAL A 211 4.66 27.61 -11.29
C VAL A 211 4.81 27.36 -12.78
N LYS A 212 3.78 26.78 -13.42
CA LYS A 212 3.80 26.54 -14.87
C LYS A 212 3.98 27.82 -15.65
N GLU A 213 3.24 28.88 -15.33
CA GLU A 213 3.34 30.19 -16.01
C GLU A 213 4.72 30.83 -15.83
N LYS A 214 5.26 30.84 -14.60
CA LYS A 214 6.47 31.60 -14.26
C LYS A 214 7.76 30.90 -14.62
N THR A 215 7.78 29.55 -14.49
CA THR A 215 9.02 28.77 -14.61
C THR A 215 9.02 27.81 -15.79
N GLY A 216 7.86 27.52 -16.36
CA GLY A 216 7.67 26.48 -17.41
C GLY A 216 7.73 25.04 -16.89
N LYS A 217 8.03 24.83 -15.58
CA LYS A 217 8.06 23.53 -14.94
C LYS A 217 6.65 23.08 -14.57
N TYR A 218 6.52 21.83 -14.09
CA TYR A 218 5.26 21.34 -13.55
C TYR A 218 5.04 21.88 -12.14
N GLY A 219 3.81 22.23 -11.83
CA GLY A 219 3.45 22.71 -10.50
C GLY A 219 3.07 21.61 -9.54
N PHE A 220 2.46 20.51 -10.04
CA PHE A 220 1.90 19.48 -9.20
C PHE A 220 1.99 18.08 -9.80
N TYR A 221 2.14 17.10 -8.93
CA TYR A 221 1.92 15.67 -9.20
C TYR A 221 1.23 15.02 -8.01
N MET A 222 0.15 14.29 -8.24
CA MET A 222 -0.48 13.37 -7.28
C MET A 222 -0.09 11.95 -7.65
N GLN A 223 0.32 11.13 -6.67
CA GLN A 223 0.75 9.77 -6.95
C GLN A 223 -0.31 8.95 -7.70
N GLU A 224 0.15 8.14 -8.63
CA GLU A 224 -0.67 7.25 -9.46
C GLU A 224 -0.12 5.82 -9.46
N PRO A 225 -0.02 5.15 -8.30
CA PRO A 225 0.32 3.74 -8.24
C PRO A 225 -0.87 2.86 -8.65
N ALA A 226 -0.74 1.54 -8.48
CA ALA A 226 -1.82 0.60 -8.71
C ALA A 226 -2.88 0.59 -7.57
N ASP A 227 -3.24 1.78 -7.08
CA ASP A 227 -4.29 2.02 -6.10
C ASP A 227 -4.92 3.42 -6.26
N PHE A 228 -6.09 3.65 -5.63
CA PHE A 228 -6.82 4.90 -5.66
C PHE A 228 -6.66 5.75 -4.38
N TRP A 229 -5.71 5.42 -3.54
CA TRP A 229 -5.55 5.96 -2.19
C TRP A 229 -5.37 7.48 -2.12
N ALA A 230 -4.50 8.06 -2.94
CA ALA A 230 -4.26 9.51 -2.95
C ALA A 230 -5.49 10.28 -3.49
N GLN A 231 -6.17 9.72 -4.47
CA GLN A 231 -7.40 10.30 -5.02
C GLN A 231 -8.57 10.16 -4.03
N GLN A 232 -8.61 9.08 -3.23
CA GLN A 232 -9.57 8.96 -2.11
C GLN A 232 -9.38 10.13 -1.13
N ALA A 233 -8.14 10.47 -0.74
CA ALA A 233 -7.87 11.58 0.15
C ALA A 233 -8.44 12.91 -0.38
N LEU A 234 -8.29 13.17 -1.67
CA LEU A 234 -8.84 14.36 -2.33
C LEU A 234 -10.39 14.34 -2.33
N VAL A 235 -10.98 13.22 -2.77
CA VAL A 235 -12.44 13.06 -2.90
C VAL A 235 -13.14 13.16 -1.54
N GLU A 236 -12.60 12.48 -0.53
CA GLU A 236 -13.17 12.52 0.83
C GLU A 236 -12.94 13.86 1.53
N SER A 237 -11.79 14.51 1.33
CA SER A 237 -11.56 15.88 1.82
C SER A 237 -12.52 16.88 1.16
N ALA A 238 -12.96 16.63 -0.07
CA ALA A 238 -14.02 17.41 -0.72
C ALA A 238 -15.42 17.16 -0.13
N GLY A 239 -15.57 16.16 0.73
CA GLY A 239 -16.82 15.85 1.43
C GLY A 239 -17.68 14.76 0.78
N ALA A 240 -17.06 13.95 -0.09
CA ALA A 240 -17.70 12.79 -0.69
C ALA A 240 -17.13 11.52 -0.04
N ASP A 241 -17.98 10.71 0.59
CA ASP A 241 -17.54 9.43 1.15
C ASP A 241 -17.42 8.39 0.03
N MET A 242 -16.35 7.58 0.05
CA MET A 242 -16.20 6.49 -0.92
C MET A 242 -17.30 5.45 -0.77
N LEU A 243 -17.66 5.10 0.46
CA LEU A 243 -18.71 4.16 0.81
C LEU A 243 -19.63 4.76 1.85
N THR A 244 -20.94 4.54 1.70
CA THR A 244 -21.95 4.82 2.73
C THR A 244 -22.77 3.57 3.01
N ALA A 245 -23.26 3.43 4.25
CA ALA A 245 -24.18 2.36 4.61
C ALA A 245 -25.64 2.85 4.47
N ASP A 246 -26.51 2.01 3.89
CA ASP A 246 -27.94 2.25 3.90
C ASP A 246 -28.57 1.91 5.29
N ALA A 247 -29.87 2.10 5.41
CA ALA A 247 -30.60 1.84 6.67
C ALA A 247 -30.53 0.36 7.13
N SER A 248 -30.18 -0.57 6.25
CA SER A 248 -29.97 -1.99 6.58
C SER A 248 -28.52 -2.31 6.96
N GLY A 249 -27.61 -1.34 6.85
CA GLY A 249 -26.17 -1.52 7.03
C GLY A 249 -25.44 -1.97 5.76
N LYS A 250 -26.15 -2.15 4.62
CA LYS A 250 -25.52 -2.53 3.35
C LYS A 250 -24.72 -1.35 2.81
N LYS A 251 -23.43 -1.59 2.59
CA LYS A 251 -22.49 -0.58 2.03
C LYS A 251 -22.72 -0.41 0.53
N LYS A 252 -22.62 0.85 0.08
CA LYS A 252 -22.71 1.25 -1.33
C LYS A 252 -21.65 2.31 -1.64
N ALA A 253 -21.11 2.26 -2.85
CA ALA A 253 -20.27 3.33 -3.38
C ALA A 253 -21.09 4.62 -3.51
N SER A 254 -20.54 5.75 -3.04
CA SER A 254 -21.24 7.04 -2.94
C SER A 254 -20.37 8.26 -3.28
N PHE A 255 -19.24 8.06 -3.92
CA PHE A 255 -18.24 9.09 -4.19
C PHE A 255 -18.58 10.06 -5.33
N ALA A 256 -19.53 9.73 -6.22
CA ALA A 256 -19.93 10.57 -7.35
C ALA A 256 -20.93 11.68 -6.96
N THR A 257 -20.65 12.37 -5.85
CA THR A 257 -21.37 13.56 -5.42
C THR A 257 -20.91 14.79 -6.23
N GLU A 258 -21.62 15.92 -6.10
CA GLU A 258 -21.19 17.18 -6.72
C GLU A 258 -19.78 17.58 -6.28
N ASP A 259 -19.46 17.45 -5.00
CA ASP A 259 -18.15 17.79 -4.43
C ASP A 259 -17.05 16.80 -4.88
N GLY A 260 -17.31 15.48 -4.87
CA GLY A 260 -16.37 14.48 -5.36
C GLY A 260 -16.06 14.66 -6.84
N ILE A 261 -17.08 14.93 -7.66
CA ILE A 261 -16.91 15.24 -9.08
C ILE A 261 -16.07 16.53 -9.26
N ALA A 262 -16.31 17.58 -8.45
CA ALA A 262 -15.53 18.81 -8.50
C ALA A 262 -14.05 18.56 -8.16
N ALA A 263 -13.75 17.68 -7.22
CA ALA A 263 -12.40 17.30 -6.86
C ALA A 263 -11.65 16.63 -8.03
N MET A 264 -12.26 15.64 -8.68
CA MET A 264 -11.66 14.99 -9.84
C MET A 264 -11.63 15.89 -11.08
N GLN A 265 -12.58 16.82 -11.23
CA GLN A 265 -12.55 17.84 -12.29
C GLN A 265 -11.37 18.79 -12.13
N MET A 266 -11.06 19.23 -10.90
CA MET A 266 -9.88 20.04 -10.62
C MET A 266 -8.58 19.34 -11.07
N MET A 267 -8.43 18.05 -10.77
CA MET A 267 -7.28 17.27 -11.24
C MET A 267 -7.23 17.18 -12.77
N GLN A 268 -8.37 16.88 -13.41
CA GLN A 268 -8.48 16.85 -14.88
C GLN A 268 -8.07 18.19 -15.51
N ASP A 269 -8.50 19.30 -14.93
CA ASP A 269 -8.19 20.65 -15.44
C ASP A 269 -6.70 20.95 -15.33
N MET A 270 -6.04 20.63 -14.19
CA MET A 270 -4.60 20.82 -14.01
C MET A 270 -3.75 19.96 -14.95
N VAL A 271 -4.18 18.73 -15.23
CA VAL A 271 -3.49 17.88 -16.24
C VAL A 271 -3.68 18.44 -17.62
N LYS A 272 -4.89 18.88 -17.96
CA LYS A 272 -5.25 19.42 -19.28
C LYS A 272 -4.52 20.72 -19.62
N ASP A 273 -4.31 21.62 -18.65
CA ASP A 273 -3.57 22.86 -18.84
C ASP A 273 -2.05 22.69 -18.75
N GLY A 274 -1.59 21.49 -18.36
CA GLY A 274 -0.19 21.10 -18.24
C GLY A 274 0.49 21.63 -16.97
N SER A 275 -0.26 22.08 -15.96
CA SER A 275 0.27 22.46 -14.64
C SER A 275 0.49 21.25 -13.75
N ALA A 276 -0.24 20.13 -13.95
CA ALA A 276 -0.01 18.86 -13.28
C ALA A 276 0.48 17.77 -14.25
N LEU A 277 1.18 16.80 -13.70
CA LEU A 277 1.60 15.56 -14.39
C LEU A 277 0.52 14.49 -14.30
N HIS A 278 0.42 13.68 -15.37
CA HIS A 278 -0.27 12.40 -15.43
C HIS A 278 0.70 11.37 -16.00
N VAL A 279 1.41 10.68 -15.12
CA VAL A 279 2.50 9.73 -15.45
C VAL A 279 2.55 8.66 -14.36
N SER A 280 3.35 7.61 -14.57
CA SER A 280 3.56 6.60 -13.55
C SER A 280 4.09 7.18 -12.24
N TRP A 281 3.84 6.49 -11.12
CA TRP A 281 4.26 6.92 -9.79
C TRP A 281 5.76 7.21 -9.70
N GLU A 282 6.59 6.31 -10.23
CA GLU A 282 8.04 6.49 -10.20
C GLU A 282 8.48 7.70 -11.04
N GLU A 283 7.93 7.90 -12.24
CA GLU A 283 8.25 9.03 -13.08
C GLU A 283 7.85 10.37 -12.43
N GLY A 284 6.67 10.41 -11.80
CA GLY A 284 6.21 11.60 -11.10
C GLY A 284 7.05 11.94 -9.87
N CYS A 285 7.38 10.94 -9.04
CA CYS A 285 8.29 11.12 -7.91
C CYS A 285 9.68 11.56 -8.37
N GLN A 286 10.23 10.95 -9.43
CA GLN A 286 11.53 11.33 -9.96
C GLN A 286 11.51 12.76 -10.54
N SER A 287 10.43 13.17 -11.21
CA SER A 287 10.25 14.53 -11.69
C SER A 287 10.33 15.57 -10.57
N PHE A 288 9.76 15.26 -9.40
CA PHE A 288 9.88 16.12 -8.22
C PHE A 288 11.33 16.13 -7.69
N ILE A 289 11.94 14.97 -7.49
CA ILE A 289 13.31 14.82 -6.98
C ILE A 289 14.31 15.57 -7.88
N ASP A 290 14.12 15.53 -9.19
CA ASP A 290 14.96 16.25 -10.17
C ASP A 290 14.67 17.78 -10.22
N GLY A 291 13.74 18.29 -9.42
CA GLY A 291 13.37 19.71 -9.38
C GLY A 291 12.58 20.18 -10.60
N ASN A 292 11.91 19.27 -11.32
CA ASN A 292 11.05 19.57 -12.48
C ASN A 292 9.56 19.71 -12.11
N CYS A 293 9.21 19.40 -10.84
CA CYS A 293 7.87 19.55 -10.28
C CYS A 293 7.96 20.26 -8.93
N ALA A 294 7.05 21.21 -8.66
CA ALA A 294 7.10 22.02 -7.43
C ALA A 294 6.45 21.34 -6.22
N MET A 295 5.41 20.55 -6.46
CA MET A 295 4.63 19.93 -5.39
C MET A 295 4.35 18.47 -5.74
N LEU A 296 4.62 17.57 -4.78
CA LEU A 296 4.39 16.14 -4.90
C LEU A 296 3.45 15.69 -3.78
N TYR A 297 2.26 15.22 -4.13
CA TYR A 297 1.32 14.62 -3.17
C TYR A 297 1.45 13.11 -3.19
N THR A 298 2.06 12.57 -2.14
CA THR A 298 2.35 11.13 -2.02
C THR A 298 2.52 10.72 -0.56
N THR A 299 2.74 9.45 -0.32
CA THR A 299 2.95 8.88 1.01
C THR A 299 4.17 9.47 1.71
N ILE A 300 4.08 9.68 3.03
CA ILE A 300 5.23 10.04 3.87
C ILE A 300 6.34 8.97 3.82
N ALA A 301 6.02 7.73 3.49
CA ALA A 301 7.00 6.66 3.31
C ALA A 301 8.01 6.92 2.17
N ARG A 302 7.78 7.90 1.31
CA ARG A 302 8.77 8.39 0.32
C ARG A 302 9.79 9.37 0.89
N ARG A 303 9.65 9.80 2.15
CA ARG A 303 10.50 10.80 2.78
C ARG A 303 12.00 10.51 2.60
N ALA A 304 12.44 9.30 2.91
CA ALA A 304 13.85 8.96 2.85
C ALA A 304 14.42 9.09 1.43
N SER A 305 13.69 8.64 0.40
CA SER A 305 14.12 8.73 -1.00
C SER A 305 14.10 10.18 -1.51
N VAL A 306 13.09 10.96 -1.14
CA VAL A 306 12.99 12.38 -1.50
C VAL A 306 14.13 13.17 -0.84
N GLN A 307 14.34 13.00 0.47
CA GLN A 307 15.39 13.70 1.22
C GLN A 307 16.79 13.37 0.71
N LYS A 308 17.03 12.11 0.30
CA LYS A 308 18.31 11.67 -0.26
C LYS A 308 18.55 12.19 -1.68
N GLY A 309 17.50 12.26 -2.50
CA GLY A 309 17.62 12.55 -3.93
C GLY A 309 17.52 14.04 -4.27
N ALA A 310 16.67 14.79 -3.58
CA ALA A 310 16.46 16.22 -3.87
C ALA A 310 17.72 17.06 -3.58
N GLN A 311 18.04 17.97 -4.50
CA GLN A 311 19.17 18.90 -4.39
C GLN A 311 18.71 20.35 -4.16
N PHE A 312 17.52 20.53 -3.57
CA PHE A 312 16.87 21.80 -3.26
C PHE A 312 16.29 21.75 -1.85
N ASP A 313 15.89 22.90 -1.31
CA ASP A 313 15.21 22.95 0.00
C ASP A 313 13.82 22.34 -0.11
N VAL A 314 13.63 21.18 0.53
CA VAL A 314 12.41 20.39 0.52
C VAL A 314 11.76 20.35 1.90
N ALA A 315 10.45 20.53 1.93
CA ALA A 315 9.66 20.35 3.14
C ALA A 315 8.41 19.49 2.85
N THR A 316 7.77 19.02 3.91
CA THR A 316 6.44 18.42 3.86
C THR A 316 5.44 19.32 4.55
N VAL A 317 4.26 19.41 4.01
CA VAL A 317 3.10 20.05 4.64
C VAL A 317 1.95 19.06 4.71
N LYS A 318 0.99 19.32 5.60
CA LYS A 318 -0.20 18.47 5.77
C LYS A 318 -0.96 18.36 4.46
N SER A 319 -1.71 17.26 4.28
CA SER A 319 -2.68 17.11 3.20
C SER A 319 -3.58 18.34 3.13
N PRO A 320 -3.75 18.97 1.95
CA PRO A 320 -4.54 20.19 1.84
C PRO A 320 -6.00 20.01 2.23
N LEU A 321 -6.63 21.04 2.75
CA LEU A 321 -8.07 21.09 3.02
C LEU A 321 -8.85 21.37 1.73
N TRP A 322 -10.07 20.91 1.63
CA TRP A 322 -10.99 21.36 0.60
C TRP A 322 -11.79 22.55 1.11
N ASN A 323 -11.33 23.77 0.77
CA ASN A 323 -11.83 25.02 1.36
C ASN A 323 -11.68 25.00 2.89
N ASP A 324 -12.81 25.05 3.62
CA ASP A 324 -12.93 25.02 5.07
C ASP A 324 -13.40 23.66 5.64
N LYS A 325 -13.45 22.61 4.78
CA LYS A 325 -13.87 21.28 5.20
C LYS A 325 -12.79 20.57 6.02
N GLU A 326 -13.22 19.58 6.77
CA GLU A 326 -12.31 18.73 7.56
C GLU A 326 -11.34 17.96 6.65
N ARG A 327 -10.10 17.81 7.13
CA ARG A 327 -9.09 16.97 6.46
C ARG A 327 -9.48 15.50 6.64
N LYS A 328 -9.47 14.77 5.53
CA LYS A 328 -9.60 13.32 5.55
C LYS A 328 -8.40 12.71 4.82
N VAL A 329 -7.63 11.92 5.53
CA VAL A 329 -6.44 11.26 4.99
C VAL A 329 -6.55 9.76 5.21
N PRO A 330 -6.75 8.97 4.17
CA PRO A 330 -6.84 7.52 4.33
C PRO A 330 -5.53 6.97 4.88
N ALA A 331 -5.62 6.07 5.85
CA ALA A 331 -4.47 5.34 6.37
C ALA A 331 -3.86 4.51 5.24
N GLY A 332 -2.61 4.80 4.89
CA GLY A 332 -1.84 3.97 3.97
C GLY A 332 -1.05 2.92 4.73
N GLY A 333 -0.61 1.88 4.03
CA GLY A 333 0.17 0.81 4.63
C GLY A 333 -0.61 -0.49 4.76
N CYS A 334 -0.31 -1.26 5.80
CA CYS A 334 -0.82 -2.61 5.95
C CYS A 334 -0.94 -3.04 7.41
N PHE A 335 -1.67 -4.11 7.61
CA PHE A 335 -1.60 -4.96 8.79
C PHE A 335 -0.84 -6.25 8.48
N LEU A 336 -0.37 -6.93 9.51
CA LEU A 336 0.16 -8.28 9.41
C LEU A 336 -0.96 -9.27 9.73
N ALA A 337 -1.03 -10.34 8.94
CA ALA A 337 -1.98 -11.43 9.16
C ALA A 337 -1.26 -12.77 9.20
N ILE A 338 -1.59 -13.59 10.19
CA ILE A 338 -1.09 -14.95 10.30
C ILE A 338 -1.99 -15.87 9.47
N THR A 339 -1.42 -16.51 8.45
CA THR A 339 -2.11 -17.46 7.56
C THR A 339 -1.55 -18.88 7.69
N ALA A 340 -0.68 -19.10 8.67
CA ALA A 340 -0.16 -20.41 9.03
C ALA A 340 -1.29 -21.35 9.50
N GLN A 341 -1.15 -22.66 9.23
CA GLN A 341 -2.17 -23.65 9.53
C GLN A 341 -1.77 -24.65 10.61
N SER A 342 -0.48 -24.81 10.89
CA SER A 342 -0.02 -25.66 11.99
C SER A 342 0.32 -24.83 13.23
N ASP A 343 0.11 -25.41 14.40
CA ASP A 343 0.42 -24.75 15.68
C ASP A 343 1.87 -24.25 15.76
N GLU A 344 2.82 -25.03 15.25
CA GLU A 344 4.24 -24.67 15.23
C GLU A 344 4.50 -23.44 14.38
N GLN A 345 3.89 -23.37 13.20
CA GLN A 345 4.06 -22.21 12.30
C GLN A 345 3.28 -20.98 12.80
N ILE A 346 2.12 -21.16 13.43
CA ILE A 346 1.34 -20.06 14.05
C ILE A 346 2.16 -19.45 15.19
N GLN A 347 2.73 -20.28 16.07
CA GLN A 347 3.60 -19.81 17.15
C GLN A 347 4.82 -19.06 16.58
N ALA A 348 5.51 -19.64 15.61
CA ALA A 348 6.67 -19.00 14.98
C ALA A 348 6.32 -17.68 14.29
N ALA A 349 5.16 -17.60 13.61
CA ALA A 349 4.67 -16.37 13.00
C ALA A 349 4.37 -15.29 14.04
N TRP A 350 3.72 -15.66 15.17
CA TRP A 350 3.45 -14.73 16.27
C TRP A 350 4.73 -14.22 16.94
N GLU A 351 5.70 -15.10 17.21
CA GLU A 351 7.00 -14.69 17.79
C GLU A 351 7.75 -13.70 16.88
N PHE A 352 7.77 -13.94 15.56
CA PHE A 352 8.36 -13.01 14.61
C PHE A 352 7.54 -11.72 14.49
N GLU A 353 6.23 -11.81 14.45
CA GLU A 353 5.35 -10.64 14.43
C GLU A 353 5.57 -9.76 15.67
N LYS A 354 5.60 -10.35 16.87
CA LYS A 354 5.90 -9.64 18.11
C LYS A 354 7.28 -8.98 18.12
N TYR A 355 8.30 -9.63 17.53
CA TYR A 355 9.61 -9.04 17.33
C TYR A 355 9.54 -7.78 16.44
N LEU A 356 8.79 -7.83 15.34
CA LEU A 356 8.60 -6.67 14.46
C LEU A 356 7.94 -5.49 15.20
N TYR A 357 7.14 -5.74 16.23
CA TYR A 357 6.54 -4.72 17.08
C TYR A 357 7.40 -4.31 18.27
N SER A 358 8.61 -4.82 18.44
CA SER A 358 9.52 -4.28 19.47
C SER A 358 9.80 -2.80 19.17
N VAL A 359 10.12 -2.02 20.22
CA VAL A 359 10.43 -0.59 20.08
C VAL A 359 11.56 -0.37 19.08
N GLU A 360 12.61 -1.17 19.17
CA GLU A 360 13.79 -1.10 18.30
C GLU A 360 13.46 -1.46 16.85
N SER A 361 12.67 -2.52 16.62
CA SER A 361 12.29 -2.92 15.26
C SER A 361 11.36 -1.90 14.61
N MET A 362 10.41 -1.35 15.38
CA MET A 362 9.52 -0.28 14.91
C MET A 362 10.27 1.01 14.63
N ALA A 363 11.27 1.36 15.46
CA ALA A 363 12.12 2.51 15.21
C ALA A 363 12.92 2.34 13.92
N ALA A 364 13.60 1.20 13.75
CA ALA A 364 14.34 0.89 12.53
C ALA A 364 13.44 0.92 11.29
N TRP A 365 12.22 0.39 11.40
CA TRP A 365 11.21 0.44 10.33
C TRP A 365 10.85 1.88 9.96
N THR A 366 10.52 2.72 10.94
CA THR A 366 10.16 4.12 10.72
C THR A 366 11.31 4.93 10.14
N GLU A 367 12.52 4.79 10.68
CA GLU A 367 13.71 5.50 10.21
C GLU A 367 14.04 5.18 8.75
N GLY A 368 13.99 3.90 8.40
CA GLY A 368 14.34 3.44 7.06
C GLY A 368 13.26 3.63 6.01
N THR A 369 11.98 3.74 6.41
CA THR A 369 10.85 3.82 5.49
C THR A 369 10.12 5.14 5.51
N GLY A 370 10.00 5.79 6.68
CA GLY A 370 9.12 6.94 6.91
C GLY A 370 7.69 6.55 7.28
N TYR A 371 7.36 5.27 7.45
CA TYR A 371 6.07 4.88 8.04
C TYR A 371 5.98 5.37 9.49
N VAL A 372 4.81 5.79 9.90
CA VAL A 372 4.51 6.14 11.29
C VAL A 372 4.32 4.83 12.08
N PRO A 373 4.92 4.68 13.27
CA PRO A 373 4.74 3.47 14.06
C PRO A 373 3.28 3.38 14.55
N PRO A 374 2.61 2.23 14.38
CA PRO A 374 1.27 2.03 14.93
C PRO A 374 1.28 1.86 16.45
N ARG A 375 2.40 1.45 17.02
CA ARG A 375 2.60 1.27 18.45
C ARG A 375 2.83 2.64 19.13
N LYS A 376 2.06 2.92 20.20
CA LYS A 376 1.93 4.25 20.81
C LYS A 376 3.16 4.77 21.57
N ASP A 377 4.05 3.90 22.01
CA ASP A 377 5.21 4.25 22.87
C ASP A 377 6.51 4.50 22.09
N VAL A 378 6.61 4.05 20.83
CA VAL A 378 7.84 4.11 20.02
C VAL A 378 8.32 5.54 19.77
N ALA A 379 7.38 6.47 19.55
CA ALA A 379 7.71 7.87 19.26
C ALA A 379 8.42 8.59 20.44
N GLU A 380 8.07 8.24 21.67
CA GLU A 380 8.57 8.88 22.88
C GLU A 380 9.70 8.08 23.56
N ALA A 381 9.93 6.83 23.16
CA ALA A 381 10.94 5.97 23.76
C ALA A 381 12.37 6.47 23.46
N GLU A 382 13.24 6.41 24.45
CA GLU A 382 14.65 6.81 24.30
C GLU A 382 15.44 5.85 23.37
N ASN A 383 15.08 4.57 23.37
CA ASN A 383 15.57 3.56 22.42
C ASN A 383 14.66 3.43 21.19
N GLY A 384 13.74 4.37 21.00
CA GLY A 384 12.83 4.47 19.88
C GLY A 384 13.14 5.66 18.97
N LEU A 385 12.13 6.50 18.70
CA LEU A 385 12.20 7.56 17.68
C LEU A 385 12.41 8.98 18.25
N LYS A 386 12.52 9.16 19.54
CA LYS A 386 12.55 10.49 20.18
C LYS A 386 13.57 11.43 19.53
N ASP A 387 14.83 10.99 19.44
CA ASP A 387 15.91 11.82 18.87
C ASP A 387 15.77 11.94 17.34
N PHE A 388 15.38 10.86 16.69
CA PHE A 388 15.16 10.85 15.25
C PHE A 388 14.09 11.87 14.80
N LEU A 389 12.95 11.93 15.50
CA LEU A 389 11.86 12.86 15.18
C LEU A 389 12.25 14.32 15.44
N ALA A 390 13.09 14.58 16.43
CA ALA A 390 13.61 15.92 16.69
C ALA A 390 14.47 16.46 15.53
N GLU A 391 15.19 15.58 14.83
CA GLU A 391 16.06 15.93 13.70
C GLU A 391 15.34 15.85 12.34
N ASN A 392 14.26 15.07 12.23
CA ASN A 392 13.57 14.80 10.96
C ASN A 392 12.19 15.47 10.88
N THR A 393 12.19 16.80 10.79
CA THR A 393 10.98 17.63 10.77
C THR A 393 10.00 17.31 9.63
N MET A 394 10.45 16.67 8.56
CA MET A 394 9.57 16.22 7.48
C MET A 394 8.52 15.19 7.94
N MET A 395 8.72 14.51 9.08
CA MET A 395 7.72 13.61 9.66
C MET A 395 6.55 14.34 10.34
N ASN A 396 6.75 15.61 10.73
CA ASN A 396 5.77 16.36 11.52
C ASN A 396 4.41 16.48 10.80
N ALA A 397 4.41 16.73 9.50
CA ALA A 397 3.17 16.86 8.73
C ALA A 397 2.29 15.59 8.82
N ALA A 398 2.89 14.41 8.76
CA ALA A 398 2.17 13.14 8.87
C ALA A 398 1.66 12.90 10.30
N ILE A 399 2.45 13.27 11.32
CA ILE A 399 2.08 13.10 12.72
C ILE A 399 0.98 14.08 13.12
N GLU A 400 1.11 15.36 12.75
CA GLU A 400 0.18 16.42 13.11
C GLU A 400 -1.22 16.31 12.44
N GLN A 401 -1.36 15.48 11.42
CA GLN A 401 -2.65 15.26 10.74
C GLN A 401 -3.33 13.92 11.11
N MET A 402 -2.81 13.22 12.13
CA MET A 402 -3.33 11.91 12.53
C MET A 402 -4.77 11.93 13.05
N ASP A 403 -5.27 13.07 13.50
CA ASP A 403 -6.66 13.29 13.87
C ASP A 403 -7.61 13.25 12.65
N GLY A 404 -7.09 13.55 11.45
CA GLY A 404 -7.82 13.44 10.18
C GLY A 404 -7.71 12.08 9.49
N VAL A 405 -7.10 11.07 10.12
CA VAL A 405 -6.94 9.74 9.53
C VAL A 405 -8.28 9.01 9.45
N VAL A 406 -8.57 8.50 8.27
CA VAL A 406 -9.73 7.65 7.96
C VAL A 406 -9.27 6.31 7.39
N SER A 407 -10.15 5.33 7.37
CA SER A 407 -9.83 4.03 6.76
C SER A 407 -9.59 4.17 5.26
N TRP A 408 -8.60 3.46 4.73
CA TRP A 408 -8.54 3.19 3.30
C TRP A 408 -9.76 2.35 2.92
N THR A 409 -10.45 2.76 1.87
CA THR A 409 -11.70 2.11 1.47
C THR A 409 -11.49 0.64 1.13
N ALA A 410 -12.05 -0.25 1.93
CA ALA A 410 -12.19 -1.66 1.64
C ALA A 410 -13.61 -1.93 1.14
N PHE A 411 -13.72 -2.44 -0.10
CA PHE A 411 -15.02 -2.82 -0.63
C PHE A 411 -15.44 -4.16 -0.04
N PRO A 412 -16.68 -4.28 0.48
CA PRO A 412 -17.13 -5.49 1.16
C PRO A 412 -17.22 -6.70 0.22
N GLY A 413 -17.15 -7.89 0.77
CA GLY A 413 -17.28 -9.15 0.05
C GLY A 413 -16.12 -9.43 -0.90
N ASP A 414 -16.42 -10.05 -2.03
CA ASP A 414 -15.43 -10.51 -3.01
C ASP A 414 -15.09 -9.46 -4.08
N ALA A 415 -15.73 -8.28 -4.03
CA ALA A 415 -15.61 -7.24 -5.04
C ALA A 415 -14.31 -6.39 -4.96
N GLY A 416 -13.51 -6.52 -3.91
CA GLY A 416 -12.41 -5.60 -3.61
C GLY A 416 -11.43 -5.38 -4.78
N LEU A 417 -10.95 -6.46 -5.39
CA LEU A 417 -9.98 -6.37 -6.51
C LEU A 417 -10.59 -5.75 -7.78
N GLU A 418 -11.85 -6.10 -8.09
CA GLU A 418 -12.53 -5.59 -9.28
C GLU A 418 -12.94 -4.13 -9.09
N ALA A 419 -13.43 -3.77 -7.91
CA ALA A 419 -13.78 -2.40 -7.57
C ALA A 419 -12.56 -1.46 -7.63
N GLU A 420 -11.42 -1.90 -7.09
CA GLU A 420 -10.16 -1.15 -7.18
C GLU A 420 -9.72 -0.96 -8.64
N GLN A 421 -9.81 -2.00 -9.49
CA GLN A 421 -9.49 -1.85 -10.91
C GLN A 421 -10.40 -0.84 -11.61
N LEU A 422 -11.72 -0.84 -11.30
CA LEU A 422 -12.65 0.14 -11.86
C LEU A 422 -12.30 1.58 -11.45
N LEU A 423 -11.83 1.79 -10.21
CA LEU A 423 -11.37 3.11 -9.76
C LEU A 423 -10.11 3.56 -10.50
N LEU A 424 -9.16 2.65 -10.73
CA LEU A 424 -7.95 2.96 -11.50
C LEU A 424 -8.26 3.32 -12.95
N ASP A 425 -9.10 2.52 -13.60
CA ASP A 425 -9.52 2.77 -14.99
C ASP A 425 -10.27 4.11 -15.10
N MET A 426 -11.12 4.45 -14.12
CA MET A 426 -11.80 5.75 -14.03
C MET A 426 -10.80 6.90 -13.90
N ARG A 427 -9.83 6.80 -12.97
CA ARG A 427 -8.78 7.80 -12.79
C ARG A 427 -8.07 8.07 -14.10
N ASP A 428 -7.56 7.02 -14.74
CA ASP A 428 -6.75 7.16 -15.94
C ASP A 428 -7.56 7.71 -17.13
N GLN A 429 -8.84 7.34 -17.26
CA GLN A 429 -9.73 7.89 -18.29
C GLN A 429 -10.06 9.37 -18.05
N ILE A 430 -10.28 9.78 -16.80
CA ILE A 430 -10.55 11.17 -16.45
C ILE A 430 -9.30 12.01 -16.68
N LEU A 431 -8.15 11.64 -16.11
CA LEU A 431 -6.90 12.40 -16.22
C LEU A 431 -6.36 12.43 -17.66
N GLY A 432 -6.51 11.33 -18.39
CA GLY A 432 -6.21 11.26 -19.82
C GLY A 432 -7.20 12.00 -20.73
N GLY A 433 -8.24 12.61 -20.18
CA GLY A 433 -9.22 13.42 -20.92
C GLY A 433 -10.14 12.60 -21.84
N GLN A 434 -10.26 11.29 -21.62
CA GLN A 434 -11.11 10.40 -22.43
C GLN A 434 -12.59 10.53 -22.04
N VAL A 435 -12.87 10.80 -20.76
CA VAL A 435 -14.22 11.04 -20.22
C VAL A 435 -14.20 12.29 -19.33
N SER A 436 -15.38 12.89 -19.12
CA SER A 436 -15.51 13.96 -18.11
C SER A 436 -15.44 13.36 -16.71
N ALA A 437 -14.98 14.14 -15.71
CA ALA A 437 -14.98 13.71 -14.30
C ALA A 437 -16.38 13.24 -13.87
N LYS A 438 -17.42 13.95 -14.29
CA LYS A 438 -18.81 13.58 -13.98
C LYS A 438 -19.19 12.22 -14.55
N ASP A 439 -18.97 12.00 -15.84
CA ASP A 439 -19.38 10.75 -16.50
C ASP A 439 -18.56 9.57 -15.98
N GLY A 440 -17.23 9.75 -15.82
CA GLY A 440 -16.33 8.73 -15.28
C GLY A 440 -16.72 8.31 -13.86
N MET A 441 -16.86 9.27 -12.94
CA MET A 441 -17.23 8.97 -11.55
C MET A 441 -18.61 8.34 -11.43
N THR A 442 -19.61 8.85 -12.16
CA THR A 442 -20.98 8.32 -12.08
C THR A 442 -21.05 6.90 -12.61
N SER A 443 -20.47 6.63 -13.80
CA SER A 443 -20.50 5.29 -14.39
C SER A 443 -19.74 4.27 -13.56
N THR A 444 -18.61 4.66 -12.97
CA THR A 444 -17.81 3.77 -12.11
C THR A 444 -18.51 3.47 -10.79
N GLN A 445 -19.10 4.47 -10.16
CA GLN A 445 -19.93 4.27 -8.96
C GLN A 445 -21.08 3.28 -9.22
N ASP A 446 -21.76 3.44 -10.34
CA ASP A 446 -22.87 2.54 -10.73
C ASP A 446 -22.35 1.11 -10.97
N ALA A 447 -21.21 0.95 -11.64
CA ALA A 447 -20.59 -0.35 -11.88
C ALA A 447 -20.18 -1.04 -10.56
N ILE A 448 -19.54 -0.31 -9.65
CA ILE A 448 -19.16 -0.83 -8.32
C ILE A 448 -20.43 -1.22 -7.54
N ASN A 449 -21.48 -0.40 -7.56
CA ASN A 449 -22.74 -0.73 -6.88
C ASN A 449 -23.40 -2.00 -7.47
N GLN A 450 -23.29 -2.24 -8.78
CA GLN A 450 -23.74 -3.49 -9.39
C GLN A 450 -22.94 -4.70 -8.89
N LEU A 451 -21.60 -4.57 -8.72
CA LEU A 451 -20.78 -5.62 -8.12
C LEU A 451 -21.19 -5.93 -6.68
N LEU A 452 -21.41 -4.88 -5.86
CA LEU A 452 -21.85 -5.02 -4.47
C LEU A 452 -23.28 -5.58 -4.32
N ASP A 453 -24.15 -5.36 -5.30
CA ASP A 453 -25.51 -5.90 -5.31
C ASP A 453 -25.57 -7.36 -5.80
N ALA A 454 -24.53 -7.85 -6.48
CA ALA A 454 -24.44 -9.22 -6.98
C ALA A 454 -23.93 -10.25 -5.96
N GLN A 455 -23.40 -9.79 -4.84
CA GLN A 455 -22.93 -10.61 -3.70
C GLN A 455 -24.10 -10.95 -2.75
#